data_a6ac90d74c65d8766c26c7e7574270d9
#
_entry.id   a6ac90d74c65d8766c26c7e7574270d9
#
_cell.length_a   1.000
_cell.length_b   1.000
_cell.length_c   1.000
_cell.angle_alpha   90.00
_cell.angle_beta   90.00
_cell.angle_gamma   90.00
#
_symmetry.space_group_name_H-M   'P 1'
#
loop_
_entity.id
_entity.type
_entity.pdbx_description
1 polymer ?
#
loop_
_entity_poly.entity_id
_entity_poly.type
_entity_poly.pdbx_seq_one_letter_code
_entity_poly.pdbx_strand_id
1 'polypeptide(L)'
;MRTGRILAGILISVAAIAAFPLKSEAKLSSKDLYKQFQNPDSRYRPFVRWWWNGDRVEAEELVRELHLLKEAGIGGVEINPISFPGGDDTLATKPLKWLSDEWVDMLKVVFDEASRIGMTCDLIIGSGWPFGAESLSREERAEVLLTYARPVPGGETLDMSLFNIYRTLDPGVTKVNVSRTPHLVSLLLAPDPINDLSQAIDISDKVKDGIIKVDVPEGKWQLYAMVKFESFACVINGAPGAAGSILNHMDALAVRKYLDHMTDTIEAKLGPLSNHLRAFFVDSMELEGCNWTSDFAEEFLKRRGYDVLPWLPFTMFEVERLGDVKNFDYGSRKGDKFKEEVNRVRFDFELTKAELLQERFHRTYLAWCKEKGVKSRAQAYGRGFFPLESSLGLDYPEGESWTTNWLRHKLGEEMGDEDYRRGRGYTMINKYVSSAAHLQGKRVVSCEEMTNTYKVFTTSLEFLKVGSDMAAFSGITHSVWHGFN
;
A
#
# COMPACT_ATOMS: atom_id res chain seq x y z
N MET A 1 -23.40 42.53 49.74
CA MET A 1 -23.54 41.55 50.84
C MET A 1 -24.17 40.28 50.32
N ARG A 2 -23.62 39.18 50.75
CA ARG A 2 -23.95 37.75 50.48
C ARG A 2 -23.35 37.12 49.26
N THR A 3 -22.21 36.55 49.51
CA THR A 3 -21.48 35.50 48.78
C THR A 3 -22.27 34.19 48.79
N GLY A 4 -22.53 33.63 47.62
CA GLY A 4 -23.04 32.27 47.44
C GLY A 4 -21.97 31.40 46.75
N ARG A 5 -21.33 30.52 47.50
CA ARG A 5 -20.43 29.48 47.04
C ARG A 5 -21.26 28.36 46.38
N ILE A 6 -21.01 28.07 45.14
CA ILE A 6 -21.48 26.85 44.48
C ILE A 6 -20.33 25.85 44.54
N LEU A 7 -20.45 24.82 45.34
CA LEU A 7 -19.63 23.61 45.32
C LEU A 7 -20.14 22.75 44.15
N ALA A 8 -19.30 22.58 43.12
CA ALA A 8 -19.50 21.57 42.11
C ALA A 8 -18.86 20.26 42.61
N GLY A 9 -19.72 19.30 42.94
CA GLY A 9 -19.28 17.94 43.29
C GLY A 9 -18.83 17.20 42.04
N ILE A 10 -17.58 16.80 42.01
CA ILE A 10 -17.04 15.88 41.00
C ILE A 10 -17.42 14.46 41.45
N LEU A 11 -18.39 13.85 40.76
CA LEU A 11 -18.66 12.42 40.87
C LEU A 11 -17.57 11.66 40.10
N ILE A 12 -16.64 11.05 40.83
CA ILE A 12 -15.69 10.09 40.27
C ILE A 12 -16.44 8.75 40.16
N SER A 13 -16.83 8.40 38.91
CA SER A 13 -17.35 7.07 38.60
C SER A 13 -16.18 6.11 38.59
N VAL A 14 -16.00 5.32 39.64
CA VAL A 14 -15.11 4.18 39.67
C VAL A 14 -15.73 3.09 38.79
N ALA A 15 -15.33 3.01 37.54
CA ALA A 15 -15.63 1.86 36.68
C ALA A 15 -14.91 0.64 37.25
N ALA A 16 -15.66 -0.32 37.74
CA ALA A 16 -15.14 -1.62 38.13
C ALA A 16 -14.53 -2.30 36.87
N ILE A 17 -13.21 -2.32 36.81
CA ILE A 17 -12.47 -3.14 35.84
C ILE A 17 -12.75 -4.58 36.24
N ALA A 18 -13.64 -5.24 35.50
CA ALA A 18 -13.81 -6.68 35.57
C ALA A 18 -12.49 -7.31 35.16
N ALA A 19 -11.73 -7.80 36.12
CA ALA A 19 -10.54 -8.60 35.86
C ALA A 19 -11.00 -9.91 35.20
N PHE A 20 -10.89 -9.98 33.87
CA PHE A 20 -10.94 -11.25 33.19
C PHE A 20 -9.79 -12.13 33.74
N PRO A 21 -10.07 -13.37 34.16
CA PRO A 21 -9.01 -14.24 34.60
C PRO A 21 -8.09 -14.49 33.38
N LEU A 22 -6.89 -13.91 33.43
CA LEU A 22 -5.79 -14.33 32.58
C LEU A 22 -5.65 -15.84 32.83
N LYS A 23 -6.01 -16.67 31.83
CA LYS A 23 -5.63 -18.08 31.86
C LYS A 23 -4.13 -18.09 32.06
N SER A 24 -3.72 -18.53 33.25
CA SER A 24 -2.32 -18.77 33.57
C SER A 24 -1.81 -19.80 32.56
N GLU A 25 -1.10 -19.35 31.54
CA GLU A 25 -0.30 -20.27 30.73
C GLU A 25 0.65 -20.96 31.70
N ALA A 26 0.55 -22.28 31.78
CA ALA A 26 1.40 -23.05 32.63
C ALA A 26 2.86 -22.68 32.31
N LYS A 27 3.61 -22.21 33.29
CA LYS A 27 5.02 -21.85 33.12
C LYS A 27 5.76 -23.11 32.62
N LEU A 28 6.21 -23.05 31.38
CA LEU A 28 7.02 -24.09 30.79
C LEU A 28 8.28 -24.32 31.67
N SER A 29 8.64 -25.55 31.92
CA SER A 29 9.90 -25.84 32.61
C SER A 29 11.08 -25.42 31.72
N SER A 30 12.24 -25.12 32.33
CA SER A 30 13.48 -24.83 31.59
C SER A 30 13.85 -25.98 30.63
N LYS A 31 13.51 -27.20 30.95
CA LYS A 31 13.74 -28.37 30.10
C LYS A 31 12.83 -28.38 28.89
N ASP A 32 11.58 -27.99 29.06
CA ASP A 32 10.62 -27.90 27.94
C ASP A 32 10.93 -26.73 27.02
N LEU A 33 11.34 -25.59 27.59
CA LEU A 33 11.83 -24.44 26.79
C LEU A 33 13.04 -24.83 25.95
N TYR A 34 14.00 -25.57 26.56
CA TYR A 34 15.21 -26.03 25.84
C TYR A 34 14.85 -26.96 24.67
N LYS A 35 13.92 -27.91 24.90
CA LYS A 35 13.43 -28.80 23.85
C LYS A 35 12.76 -28.04 22.71
N GLN A 36 11.88 -27.05 23.05
CA GLN A 36 11.23 -26.23 22.06
C GLN A 36 12.21 -25.33 21.29
N PHE A 37 13.25 -24.83 21.96
CA PHE A 37 14.33 -24.09 21.31
C PHE A 37 15.11 -24.94 20.30
N GLN A 38 15.40 -26.19 20.64
CA GLN A 38 16.12 -27.09 19.73
C GLN A 38 15.27 -27.61 18.57
N ASN A 39 13.98 -27.80 18.78
CA ASN A 39 13.04 -28.23 17.75
C ASN A 39 11.73 -27.45 17.88
N PRO A 40 11.69 -26.22 17.37
CA PRO A 40 10.51 -25.38 17.47
C PRO A 40 9.34 -25.93 16.65
N ASP A 41 8.12 -25.71 17.15
CA ASP A 41 6.89 -25.90 16.40
C ASP A 41 6.89 -25.05 15.12
N SER A 42 6.17 -25.49 14.07
CA SER A 42 6.14 -24.82 12.77
C SER A 42 5.80 -23.32 12.85
N ARG A 43 4.92 -22.94 13.78
CA ARG A 43 4.53 -21.52 13.97
C ARG A 43 5.65 -20.61 14.50
N TYR A 44 6.75 -21.16 15.04
CA TYR A 44 7.94 -20.43 15.50
C TYR A 44 9.10 -20.50 14.52
N ARG A 45 8.92 -21.23 13.42
CA ARG A 45 9.89 -21.30 12.33
C ARG A 45 9.68 -20.18 11.35
N PRO A 46 10.71 -19.76 10.58
CA PRO A 46 10.52 -18.77 9.54
C PRO A 46 9.55 -19.27 8.48
N PHE A 47 8.87 -18.34 7.86
CA PHE A 47 8.06 -18.57 6.66
C PHE A 47 8.85 -18.13 5.43
N VAL A 48 8.32 -18.45 4.26
CA VAL A 48 8.83 -17.99 2.99
C VAL A 48 7.70 -17.45 2.13
N ARG A 49 7.96 -16.37 1.43
CA ARG A 49 7.10 -15.88 0.36
C ARG A 49 7.27 -16.83 -0.82
N TRP A 50 6.20 -17.54 -1.14
CA TRP A 50 6.21 -18.58 -2.16
C TRP A 50 5.52 -18.06 -3.42
N TRP A 51 6.32 -17.71 -4.40
CA TRP A 51 5.85 -17.11 -5.62
C TRP A 51 5.36 -18.14 -6.63
N TRP A 52 4.10 -18.05 -6.96
CA TRP A 52 3.51 -18.74 -8.09
C TRP A 52 3.73 -17.88 -9.34
N ASN A 53 4.91 -17.95 -9.91
CA ASN A 53 5.34 -17.03 -10.96
C ASN A 53 4.54 -17.21 -12.26
N GLY A 54 3.73 -16.19 -12.61
CA GLY A 54 2.80 -16.22 -13.75
C GLY A 54 1.65 -17.19 -13.57
N ASP A 55 1.41 -17.68 -12.32
CA ASP A 55 0.47 -18.77 -12.03
C ASP A 55 0.71 -20.04 -12.87
N ARG A 56 1.97 -20.31 -13.20
CA ARG A 56 2.43 -21.49 -13.93
C ARG A 56 2.80 -22.59 -12.93
N VAL A 57 1.79 -23.19 -12.36
CA VAL A 57 1.93 -24.16 -11.27
C VAL A 57 1.31 -25.51 -11.64
N GLU A 58 1.91 -26.57 -11.13
CA GLU A 58 1.46 -27.96 -11.28
C GLU A 58 1.40 -28.64 -9.93
N ALA A 59 0.36 -29.45 -9.72
CA ALA A 59 0.08 -30.06 -8.40
C ALA A 59 1.27 -30.86 -7.82
N GLU A 60 1.95 -31.65 -8.66
CA GLU A 60 3.08 -32.48 -8.23
C GLU A 60 4.26 -31.63 -7.78
N GLU A 61 4.51 -30.51 -8.50
CA GLU A 61 5.59 -29.59 -8.18
C GLU A 61 5.31 -28.82 -6.90
N LEU A 62 4.07 -28.32 -6.71
CA LEU A 62 3.67 -27.64 -5.49
C LEU A 62 3.85 -28.55 -4.26
N VAL A 63 3.48 -29.83 -4.37
CA VAL A 63 3.71 -30.82 -3.30
C VAL A 63 5.20 -31.03 -3.04
N ARG A 64 6.00 -31.19 -4.10
CA ARG A 64 7.45 -31.37 -3.99
C ARG A 64 8.13 -30.18 -3.29
N GLU A 65 7.76 -28.98 -3.64
CA GLU A 65 8.30 -27.76 -3.05
C GLU A 65 7.93 -27.60 -1.57
N LEU A 66 6.69 -27.91 -1.19
CA LEU A 66 6.29 -27.93 0.23
C LEU A 66 7.16 -28.87 1.06
N HIS A 67 7.49 -30.07 0.53
CA HIS A 67 8.39 -31.00 1.22
C HIS A 67 9.80 -30.45 1.34
N LEU A 68 10.36 -29.87 0.29
CA LEU A 68 11.68 -29.25 0.34
C LEU A 68 11.75 -28.12 1.37
N LEU A 69 10.76 -27.25 1.39
CA LEU A 69 10.67 -26.17 2.37
C LEU A 69 10.58 -26.70 3.79
N LYS A 70 9.77 -27.74 4.01
CA LYS A 70 9.65 -28.40 5.31
C LYS A 70 10.96 -29.00 5.77
N GLU A 71 11.68 -29.71 4.90
CA GLU A 71 12.99 -30.28 5.18
C GLU A 71 14.04 -29.22 5.48
N ALA A 72 13.98 -28.07 4.78
CA ALA A 72 14.81 -26.90 5.05
C ALA A 72 14.51 -26.20 6.39
N GLY A 73 13.47 -26.63 7.10
CA GLY A 73 13.11 -26.07 8.41
C GLY A 73 12.12 -24.91 8.34
N ILE A 74 11.51 -24.65 7.19
CA ILE A 74 10.44 -23.64 7.01
C ILE A 74 9.16 -24.13 7.69
N GLY A 75 8.49 -23.24 8.43
CA GLY A 75 7.27 -23.53 9.17
C GLY A 75 5.98 -23.27 8.40
N GLY A 76 6.04 -22.42 7.40
CA GLY A 76 4.88 -22.07 6.59
C GLY A 76 5.23 -21.30 5.32
N VAL A 77 4.25 -21.13 4.47
CA VAL A 77 4.36 -20.43 3.20
C VAL A 77 3.35 -19.30 3.12
N GLU A 78 3.75 -18.19 2.51
CA GLU A 78 2.84 -17.18 2.00
C GLU A 78 2.63 -17.48 0.51
N ILE A 79 1.44 -17.94 0.15
CA ILE A 79 1.08 -18.20 -1.25
C ILE A 79 0.89 -16.85 -1.94
N ASN A 80 1.72 -16.58 -2.95
CA ASN A 80 1.81 -15.29 -3.59
C ASN A 80 1.82 -15.45 -5.11
N PRO A 81 0.63 -15.44 -5.77
CA PRO A 81 0.55 -15.39 -7.21
C PRO A 81 1.14 -14.06 -7.71
N ILE A 82 2.09 -14.14 -8.63
CA ILE A 82 2.84 -12.98 -9.13
C ILE A 82 3.33 -13.27 -10.55
N SER A 83 3.54 -12.24 -11.36
CA SER A 83 4.12 -12.38 -12.70
C SER A 83 5.32 -11.47 -12.85
N PHE A 84 6.50 -11.97 -12.52
CA PHE A 84 7.72 -11.20 -12.71
C PHE A 84 7.98 -10.92 -14.19
N PRO A 85 8.44 -9.71 -14.53
CA PRO A 85 8.91 -9.43 -15.88
C PRO A 85 10.20 -10.23 -16.12
N GLY A 86 10.25 -11.01 -17.14
CA GLY A 86 11.46 -11.76 -17.45
C GLY A 86 11.32 -12.66 -18.65
N GLY A 87 12.43 -13.28 -19.00
CA GLY A 87 12.67 -13.96 -20.23
C GLY A 87 11.69 -15.07 -20.64
N ASP A 88 12.02 -15.72 -21.73
CA ASP A 88 11.20 -16.78 -22.29
C ASP A 88 10.95 -17.90 -21.27
N ASP A 89 9.69 -18.26 -21.11
CA ASP A 89 9.31 -19.42 -20.31
C ASP A 89 9.73 -20.71 -21.03
N THR A 90 10.72 -21.37 -20.46
CA THR A 90 11.25 -22.63 -20.99
C THR A 90 10.50 -23.87 -20.49
N LEU A 91 9.60 -23.72 -19.50
CA LEU A 91 8.93 -24.84 -18.84
C LEU A 91 7.65 -25.28 -19.55
N ALA A 92 7.16 -24.49 -20.51
CA ALA A 92 5.95 -24.76 -21.30
C ALA A 92 4.65 -24.96 -20.46
N THR A 93 4.67 -24.72 -19.17
CA THR A 93 3.50 -24.80 -18.29
C THR A 93 2.56 -23.62 -18.58
N LYS A 94 1.30 -23.91 -18.82
CA LYS A 94 0.31 -22.87 -19.13
C LYS A 94 -0.01 -22.05 -17.87
N PRO A 95 -0.06 -20.71 -17.98
CA PRO A 95 -0.48 -19.88 -16.87
C PRO A 95 -1.95 -20.14 -16.53
N LEU A 96 -2.25 -20.31 -15.27
CA LEU A 96 -3.62 -20.32 -14.77
C LEU A 96 -4.11 -18.87 -14.65
N LYS A 97 -5.42 -18.71 -14.67
CA LYS A 97 -6.02 -17.40 -14.40
C LYS A 97 -6.33 -17.30 -12.90
N TRP A 98 -5.87 -16.25 -12.25
CA TRP A 98 -6.19 -15.98 -10.85
C TRP A 98 -7.70 -16.08 -10.61
N LEU A 99 -8.10 -16.82 -9.58
CA LEU A 99 -9.48 -17.16 -9.21
C LEU A 99 -10.24 -18.04 -10.21
N SER A 100 -9.58 -18.65 -11.21
CA SER A 100 -10.24 -19.71 -11.99
C SER A 100 -10.42 -20.99 -11.17
N ASP A 101 -11.29 -21.87 -11.62
CA ASP A 101 -11.52 -23.17 -10.95
C ASP A 101 -10.25 -24.00 -10.82
N GLU A 102 -9.41 -23.98 -11.87
CA GLU A 102 -8.13 -24.69 -11.89
C GLU A 102 -7.14 -24.07 -10.90
N TRP A 103 -7.12 -22.75 -10.79
CA TRP A 103 -6.29 -22.06 -9.82
C TRP A 103 -6.72 -22.39 -8.37
N VAL A 104 -8.02 -22.43 -8.11
CA VAL A 104 -8.56 -22.84 -6.79
C VAL A 104 -8.26 -24.30 -6.49
N ASP A 105 -8.22 -25.19 -7.52
CA ASP A 105 -7.77 -26.58 -7.33
C ASP A 105 -6.31 -26.67 -6.87
N MET A 106 -5.44 -25.81 -7.36
CA MET A 106 -4.04 -25.75 -6.89
C MET A 106 -3.97 -25.30 -5.42
N LEU A 107 -4.80 -24.32 -5.01
CA LEU A 107 -4.91 -23.96 -3.59
C LEU A 107 -5.32 -25.16 -2.72
N LYS A 108 -6.29 -25.94 -3.20
CA LYS A 108 -6.74 -27.14 -2.48
C LYS A 108 -5.58 -28.13 -2.28
N VAL A 109 -4.83 -28.42 -3.32
CA VAL A 109 -3.66 -29.31 -3.24
C VAL A 109 -2.67 -28.82 -2.17
N VAL A 110 -2.38 -27.53 -2.17
CA VAL A 110 -1.46 -26.92 -1.21
C VAL A 110 -2.00 -26.99 0.21
N PHE A 111 -3.26 -26.65 0.43
CA PHE A 111 -3.85 -26.66 1.78
C PHE A 111 -3.93 -28.07 2.36
N ASP A 112 -4.34 -29.04 1.55
CA ASP A 112 -4.41 -30.45 1.99
C ASP A 112 -3.02 -30.97 2.36
N GLU A 113 -2.02 -30.72 1.52
CA GLU A 113 -0.66 -31.18 1.76
C GLU A 113 0.02 -30.45 2.91
N ALA A 114 -0.09 -29.12 2.98
CA ALA A 114 0.48 -28.34 4.08
C ALA A 114 -0.09 -28.79 5.43
N SER A 115 -1.39 -29.02 5.50
CA SER A 115 -2.06 -29.57 6.69
C SER A 115 -1.50 -30.95 7.06
N ARG A 116 -1.35 -31.84 6.06
CA ARG A 116 -0.85 -33.21 6.25
C ARG A 116 0.56 -33.24 6.82
N ILE A 117 1.43 -32.35 6.36
CA ILE A 117 2.83 -32.28 6.81
C ILE A 117 3.04 -31.30 7.98
N GLY A 118 2.00 -30.61 8.45
CA GLY A 118 2.06 -29.67 9.57
C GLY A 118 2.77 -28.36 9.25
N MET A 119 2.58 -27.83 8.04
CA MET A 119 2.96 -26.48 7.64
C MET A 119 1.77 -25.54 7.71
N THR A 120 2.05 -24.24 7.84
CA THR A 120 1.05 -23.17 7.91
C THR A 120 0.99 -22.45 6.57
N CYS A 121 -0.22 -22.00 6.16
CA CYS A 121 -0.41 -21.19 4.97
C CYS A 121 -0.91 -19.79 5.33
N ASP A 122 -0.33 -18.78 4.71
CA ASP A 122 -0.88 -17.43 4.54
C ASP A 122 -1.21 -17.24 3.06
N LEU A 123 -2.10 -16.31 2.73
CA LEU A 123 -2.46 -15.99 1.35
C LEU A 123 -2.45 -14.48 1.15
N ILE A 124 -1.78 -14.01 0.10
CA ILE A 124 -1.84 -12.60 -0.29
C ILE A 124 -3.23 -12.22 -0.78
N ILE A 125 -3.66 -11.00 -0.50
CA ILE A 125 -4.84 -10.40 -1.10
C ILE A 125 -4.50 -9.99 -2.54
N GLY A 126 -5.23 -10.54 -3.49
CA GLY A 126 -4.98 -10.28 -4.91
C GLY A 126 -3.78 -11.01 -5.47
N SER A 127 -3.08 -10.35 -6.38
CA SER A 127 -1.87 -10.81 -7.02
C SER A 127 -1.03 -9.59 -7.39
N GLY A 128 0.25 -9.61 -7.08
CA GLY A 128 1.09 -8.41 -7.19
C GLY A 128 0.70 -7.31 -6.19
N TRP A 129 1.20 -6.09 -6.37
CA TRP A 129 0.96 -4.98 -5.45
C TRP A 129 0.98 -3.60 -6.16
N PRO A 130 0.30 -2.57 -5.59
CA PRO A 130 -0.90 -2.74 -4.77
C PRO A 130 -1.95 -3.50 -5.56
N PHE A 131 -2.80 -4.24 -4.88
CA PHE A 131 -3.71 -5.16 -5.56
C PHE A 131 -4.82 -4.47 -6.34
N GLY A 132 -5.33 -5.17 -7.35
CA GLY A 132 -6.39 -4.78 -8.24
C GLY A 132 -6.78 -5.98 -9.12
N ALA A 133 -7.47 -5.73 -10.23
CA ALA A 133 -7.83 -6.79 -11.17
C ALA A 133 -8.23 -6.25 -12.55
N GLU A 134 -8.22 -7.14 -13.54
CA GLU A 134 -8.77 -6.87 -14.87
C GLU A 134 -10.28 -6.63 -14.84
N SER A 135 -10.98 -7.24 -13.88
CA SER A 135 -12.44 -7.25 -13.77
C SER A 135 -13.01 -6.01 -13.07
N LEU A 136 -12.19 -5.09 -12.54
CA LEU A 136 -12.68 -3.90 -11.85
C LEU A 136 -13.52 -3.01 -12.80
N SER A 137 -14.71 -2.61 -12.35
CA SER A 137 -15.48 -1.56 -13.01
C SER A 137 -14.73 -0.22 -12.94
N ARG A 138 -15.14 0.76 -13.72
CA ARG A 138 -14.45 2.07 -13.74
C ARG A 138 -14.48 2.74 -12.37
N GLU A 139 -15.60 2.65 -11.70
CA GLU A 139 -15.85 3.26 -10.40
C GLU A 139 -15.02 2.62 -9.28
N GLU A 140 -14.61 1.38 -9.47
CA GLU A 140 -13.79 0.63 -8.50
C GLU A 140 -12.28 0.87 -8.65
N ARG A 141 -11.86 1.54 -9.74
CA ARG A 141 -10.44 1.77 -10.04
C ARG A 141 -9.90 2.98 -9.31
N ALA A 142 -8.62 2.90 -8.95
CA ALA A 142 -7.90 4.03 -8.38
C ALA A 142 -7.94 5.24 -9.32
N GLU A 143 -8.11 6.41 -8.74
CA GLU A 143 -8.14 7.68 -9.44
C GLU A 143 -6.85 8.47 -9.20
N VAL A 144 -6.38 9.16 -10.23
CA VAL A 144 -5.30 10.13 -10.14
C VAL A 144 -5.80 11.50 -10.59
N LEU A 145 -5.41 12.53 -9.85
CA LEU A 145 -5.58 13.92 -10.24
C LEU A 145 -4.24 14.46 -10.74
N LEU A 146 -4.18 14.86 -11.98
CA LEU A 146 -3.00 15.40 -12.65
C LEU A 146 -3.14 16.89 -12.88
N THR A 147 -2.01 17.60 -12.85
CA THR A 147 -1.95 19.04 -13.12
C THR A 147 -1.30 19.31 -14.47
N TYR A 148 -2.00 20.04 -15.31
CA TYR A 148 -1.43 20.71 -16.47
C TYR A 148 -1.12 22.15 -16.10
N ALA A 149 0.11 22.61 -16.35
CA ALA A 149 0.50 23.99 -16.12
C ALA A 149 1.28 24.53 -17.32
N ARG A 150 0.91 25.70 -17.81
CA ARG A 150 1.58 26.29 -18.96
C ARG A 150 1.53 27.82 -18.88
N PRO A 151 2.64 28.53 -19.23
CA PRO A 151 2.60 29.97 -19.42
C PRO A 151 1.65 30.39 -20.53
N VAL A 152 0.92 31.47 -20.32
CA VAL A 152 0.08 32.12 -21.32
C VAL A 152 0.37 33.61 -21.36
N PRO A 153 0.45 34.21 -22.55
CA PRO A 153 0.65 35.67 -22.69
C PRO A 153 -0.59 36.44 -22.23
N GLY A 154 -0.41 37.51 -21.49
CA GLY A 154 -1.47 38.42 -21.14
C GLY A 154 -1.79 39.38 -22.29
N GLY A 155 -3.03 39.94 -22.28
CA GLY A 155 -3.54 40.82 -23.31
C GLY A 155 -3.98 40.12 -24.59
N GLU A 156 -3.95 38.79 -24.62
CA GLU A 156 -4.35 37.98 -25.77
C GLU A 156 -5.55 37.08 -25.43
N THR A 157 -6.31 36.67 -26.45
CA THR A 157 -7.34 35.67 -26.29
C THR A 157 -6.69 34.27 -26.30
N LEU A 158 -6.83 33.54 -25.22
CA LEU A 158 -6.50 32.12 -25.18
C LEU A 158 -7.59 31.35 -25.93
N ASP A 159 -7.19 30.64 -26.99
CA ASP A 159 -8.06 29.76 -27.77
C ASP A 159 -7.35 28.40 -27.92
N MET A 160 -7.85 27.39 -27.21
CA MET A 160 -7.24 26.06 -27.26
C MET A 160 -8.25 24.94 -27.00
N SER A 161 -7.97 23.77 -27.59
CA SER A 161 -8.74 22.56 -27.32
C SER A 161 -8.37 21.93 -26.00
N LEU A 162 -9.36 21.57 -25.18
CA LEU A 162 -9.22 20.77 -23.98
C LEU A 162 -8.60 19.39 -24.29
N PHE A 163 -8.85 18.84 -25.47
CA PHE A 163 -8.23 17.60 -25.95
C PHE A 163 -6.70 17.68 -25.94
N ASN A 164 -6.11 18.83 -26.25
CA ASN A 164 -4.65 18.99 -26.22
C ASN A 164 -4.11 18.88 -24.80
N ILE A 165 -4.84 19.37 -23.80
CA ILE A 165 -4.50 19.21 -22.38
C ILE A 165 -4.56 17.71 -22.01
N TYR A 166 -5.65 17.05 -22.34
CA TYR A 166 -5.84 15.63 -22.04
C TYR A 166 -4.74 14.77 -22.67
N ARG A 167 -4.42 15.01 -23.94
CA ARG A 167 -3.35 14.30 -24.64
C ARG A 167 -1.96 14.53 -24.03
N THR A 168 -1.71 15.72 -23.51
CA THR A 168 -0.44 16.04 -22.85
C THR A 168 -0.28 15.29 -21.53
N LEU A 169 -1.38 15.14 -20.79
CA LEU A 169 -1.40 14.47 -19.48
C LEU A 169 -1.53 12.95 -19.59
N ASP A 170 -2.05 12.44 -20.71
CA ASP A 170 -2.19 10.99 -20.89
C ASP A 170 -0.81 10.32 -20.90
N PRO A 171 -0.52 9.40 -19.97
CA PRO A 171 0.76 8.71 -19.90
C PRO A 171 1.01 7.76 -21.08
N GLY A 172 0.04 7.59 -21.97
CA GLY A 172 0.11 6.70 -23.11
C GLY A 172 -0.12 5.22 -22.73
N VAL A 173 0.40 4.31 -23.57
CA VAL A 173 0.21 2.88 -23.38
C VAL A 173 0.99 2.42 -22.14
N THR A 174 0.28 1.91 -21.15
CA THR A 174 0.87 1.12 -20.06
C THR A 174 0.98 -0.35 -20.46
N LYS A 175 1.66 -1.17 -19.67
CA LYS A 175 1.80 -2.62 -19.91
C LYS A 175 0.44 -3.33 -20.02
N VAL A 176 -0.59 -2.75 -19.40
CA VAL A 176 -1.97 -3.24 -19.46
C VAL A 176 -2.79 -2.23 -20.28
N ASN A 177 -3.47 -2.70 -21.31
CA ASN A 177 -4.32 -1.85 -22.14
C ASN A 177 -5.63 -1.53 -21.41
N VAL A 178 -5.62 -0.46 -20.63
CA VAL A 178 -6.78 -0.02 -19.85
C VAL A 178 -7.31 1.28 -20.44
N SER A 179 -8.60 1.31 -20.75
CA SER A 179 -9.26 2.53 -21.20
C SER A 179 -9.27 3.57 -20.08
N ARG A 180 -8.74 4.75 -20.37
CA ARG A 180 -8.74 5.92 -19.48
C ARG A 180 -9.63 7.01 -20.06
N THR A 181 -10.41 7.62 -19.19
CA THR A 181 -11.23 8.76 -19.57
C THR A 181 -10.81 9.96 -18.73
N PRO A 182 -10.35 11.05 -19.38
CA PRO A 182 -10.05 12.29 -18.68
C PRO A 182 -11.31 13.02 -18.28
N HIS A 183 -11.32 13.61 -17.08
CA HIS A 183 -12.36 14.49 -16.59
C HIS A 183 -11.75 15.79 -16.09
N LEU A 184 -12.17 16.93 -16.64
CA LEU A 184 -11.75 18.22 -16.12
C LEU A 184 -12.39 18.44 -14.75
N VAL A 185 -11.56 18.71 -13.74
CA VAL A 185 -11.99 19.04 -12.37
C VAL A 185 -12.04 20.55 -12.18
N SER A 186 -11.00 21.28 -12.63
CA SER A 186 -10.95 22.74 -12.57
C SER A 186 -10.01 23.30 -13.63
N LEU A 187 -10.25 24.58 -14.00
CA LEU A 187 -9.42 25.31 -14.95
C LEU A 187 -9.22 26.74 -14.42
N LEU A 188 -7.97 27.12 -14.18
CA LEU A 188 -7.64 28.40 -13.56
C LEU A 188 -6.58 29.16 -14.36
N LEU A 189 -6.70 30.50 -14.35
CA LEU A 189 -5.59 31.40 -14.67
C LEU A 189 -5.02 31.99 -13.39
N ALA A 190 -3.71 31.95 -13.22
CA ALA A 190 -3.04 32.58 -12.09
C ALA A 190 -1.91 33.49 -12.58
N PRO A 191 -1.74 34.69 -11.99
CA PRO A 191 -0.63 35.56 -12.34
C PRO A 191 0.72 34.96 -11.97
N ASP A 192 1.80 35.38 -12.63
CA ASP A 192 3.16 35.00 -12.29
C ASP A 192 4.02 36.25 -11.98
N PRO A 193 4.33 36.55 -10.71
CA PRO A 193 4.10 35.75 -9.48
C PRO A 193 2.65 35.86 -8.95
N ILE A 194 2.24 34.84 -8.16
CA ILE A 194 1.01 34.85 -7.36
C ILE A 194 1.35 35.06 -5.88
N ASN A 195 0.60 35.95 -5.20
CA ASN A 195 0.81 36.27 -3.78
C ASN A 195 -0.39 35.97 -2.88
N ASP A 196 -1.55 35.71 -3.49
CA ASP A 196 -2.80 35.43 -2.78
C ASP A 196 -3.73 34.66 -3.71
N LEU A 197 -4.49 33.71 -3.13
CA LEU A 197 -5.43 32.87 -3.89
C LEU A 197 -6.48 33.70 -4.66
N SER A 198 -6.91 34.83 -4.11
CA SER A 198 -7.91 35.71 -4.75
C SER A 198 -7.45 36.28 -6.09
N GLN A 199 -6.15 36.21 -6.41
CA GLN A 199 -5.60 36.62 -7.71
C GLN A 199 -5.81 35.55 -8.80
N ALA A 200 -6.12 34.32 -8.43
CA ALA A 200 -6.45 33.26 -9.38
C ALA A 200 -7.88 33.44 -9.90
N ILE A 201 -8.06 33.20 -11.18
CA ILE A 201 -9.36 33.35 -11.88
C ILE A 201 -9.82 31.99 -12.32
N ASP A 202 -10.96 31.53 -11.78
CA ASP A 202 -11.61 30.31 -12.27
C ASP A 202 -12.24 30.57 -13.64
N ILE A 203 -11.85 29.79 -14.61
CA ILE A 203 -12.33 29.84 -15.99
C ILE A 203 -12.93 28.51 -16.44
N SER A 204 -13.33 27.65 -15.51
CA SER A 204 -13.90 26.32 -15.80
C SER A 204 -15.20 26.44 -16.61
N ASP A 205 -15.98 27.52 -16.42
CA ASP A 205 -17.20 27.84 -17.16
C ASP A 205 -16.96 28.31 -18.61
N LYS A 206 -15.71 28.64 -18.96
CA LYS A 206 -15.31 29.11 -20.31
C LYS A 206 -15.06 27.96 -21.29
N VAL A 207 -15.17 26.73 -20.84
CA VAL A 207 -15.07 25.54 -21.70
C VAL A 207 -16.41 25.30 -22.38
N LYS A 208 -16.45 25.44 -23.72
CA LYS A 208 -17.65 25.15 -24.55
C LYS A 208 -17.24 24.18 -25.66
N ASP A 209 -17.97 23.11 -25.83
CA ASP A 209 -17.72 22.09 -26.86
C ASP A 209 -16.25 21.62 -26.91
N GLY A 210 -15.60 21.50 -25.72
CA GLY A 210 -14.21 21.10 -25.60
C GLY A 210 -13.19 22.18 -26.01
N ILE A 211 -13.62 23.43 -26.23
CA ILE A 211 -12.75 24.58 -26.52
C ILE A 211 -12.75 25.54 -25.33
N ILE A 212 -11.55 25.95 -24.92
CA ILE A 212 -11.31 27.01 -23.94
C ILE A 212 -11.13 28.30 -24.70
N LYS A 213 -11.99 29.28 -24.44
CA LYS A 213 -11.86 30.60 -25.03
C LYS A 213 -12.06 31.68 -23.99
N VAL A 214 -10.98 32.45 -23.71
CA VAL A 214 -10.95 33.46 -22.65
C VAL A 214 -9.94 34.55 -22.97
N ASP A 215 -10.29 35.81 -22.72
CA ASP A 215 -9.37 36.93 -22.79
C ASP A 215 -8.52 36.94 -21.52
N VAL A 216 -7.18 36.78 -21.69
CA VAL A 216 -6.23 36.77 -20.60
C VAL A 216 -5.92 38.20 -20.20
N PRO A 217 -6.01 38.59 -18.91
CA PRO A 217 -5.67 39.94 -18.49
C PRO A 217 -4.19 40.27 -18.81
N GLU A 218 -3.87 41.58 -18.89
CA GLU A 218 -2.50 42.04 -19.10
C GLU A 218 -1.51 41.48 -18.06
N GLY A 219 -0.28 41.19 -18.48
CA GLY A 219 0.75 40.67 -17.60
C GLY A 219 1.24 39.26 -17.93
N LYS A 220 1.83 38.58 -16.95
CA LYS A 220 2.29 37.21 -17.09
C LYS A 220 1.34 36.27 -16.34
N TRP A 221 0.86 35.26 -17.03
CA TRP A 221 -0.12 34.32 -16.49
C TRP A 221 0.29 32.87 -16.70
N GLN A 222 -0.21 32.00 -15.86
CA GLN A 222 -0.15 30.53 -16.00
C GLN A 222 -1.57 30.00 -16.14
N LEU A 223 -1.78 29.14 -17.12
CA LEU A 223 -2.98 28.31 -17.22
C LEU A 223 -2.75 27.02 -16.43
N TYR A 224 -3.68 26.69 -15.56
CA TYR A 224 -3.73 25.41 -14.86
C TYR A 224 -5.01 24.67 -15.22
N ALA A 225 -4.89 23.37 -15.50
CA ALA A 225 -6.02 22.45 -15.57
C ALA A 225 -5.77 21.27 -14.65
N MET A 226 -6.74 20.99 -13.79
CA MET A 226 -6.78 19.80 -12.97
C MET A 226 -7.61 18.75 -13.67
N VAL A 227 -7.00 17.62 -14.01
CA VAL A 227 -7.66 16.55 -14.78
C VAL A 227 -7.56 15.24 -14.01
N LYS A 228 -8.71 14.63 -13.81
CA LYS A 228 -8.84 13.32 -13.18
C LYS A 228 -8.81 12.21 -14.23
N PHE A 229 -8.09 11.11 -13.93
CA PHE A 229 -8.11 9.88 -14.71
C PHE A 229 -8.34 8.68 -13.78
N GLU A 230 -9.12 7.72 -14.25
CA GLU A 230 -9.10 6.37 -13.66
C GLU A 230 -8.02 5.52 -14.32
N SER A 231 -7.53 4.51 -13.60
CA SER A 231 -6.58 3.52 -14.15
C SER A 231 -5.23 4.08 -14.61
N PHE A 232 -4.75 5.12 -13.95
CA PHE A 232 -3.41 5.66 -14.22
C PHE A 232 -2.34 4.67 -13.83
N ALA A 233 -2.43 4.12 -12.63
CA ALA A 233 -1.54 3.09 -12.12
C ALA A 233 -2.16 1.68 -12.28
N CYS A 234 -1.30 0.72 -12.54
CA CYS A 234 -1.67 -0.69 -12.66
C CYS A 234 -0.94 -1.53 -11.63
N VAL A 235 -1.50 -2.68 -11.32
CA VAL A 235 -0.89 -3.68 -10.43
C VAL A 235 0.53 -4.00 -10.89
N ILE A 236 1.48 -3.90 -9.98
CA ILE A 236 2.87 -4.28 -10.24
C ILE A 236 2.95 -5.82 -10.20
N ASN A 237 3.41 -6.41 -11.29
CA ASN A 237 3.63 -7.85 -11.40
C ASN A 237 2.38 -8.73 -11.13
N GLY A 238 1.18 -8.24 -11.45
CA GLY A 238 -0.04 -9.04 -11.33
C GLY A 238 -0.04 -10.26 -12.24
N ALA A 239 -0.50 -11.40 -11.75
CA ALA A 239 -0.72 -12.61 -12.52
C ALA A 239 -1.93 -12.48 -13.47
N PRO A 240 -2.10 -13.36 -14.46
CA PRO A 240 -3.26 -13.32 -15.36
C PRO A 240 -4.59 -13.29 -14.60
N GLY A 241 -5.47 -12.37 -14.95
CA GLY A 241 -6.75 -12.12 -14.25
C GLY A 241 -6.69 -11.04 -13.17
N ALA A 242 -5.50 -10.81 -12.57
CA ALA A 242 -5.26 -9.77 -11.58
C ALA A 242 -4.38 -8.62 -12.07
N ALA A 243 -3.82 -8.70 -13.29
CA ALA A 243 -2.89 -7.73 -13.86
C ALA A 243 -3.59 -6.47 -14.42
N GLY A 244 -4.53 -5.90 -13.71
CA GLY A 244 -5.35 -4.78 -14.17
C GLY A 244 -5.04 -3.47 -13.47
N SER A 245 -6.07 -2.63 -13.44
CA SER A 245 -6.03 -1.37 -12.67
C SER A 245 -5.94 -1.65 -11.19
N ILE A 246 -5.25 -0.77 -10.46
CA ILE A 246 -5.26 -0.78 -8.99
C ILE A 246 -6.68 -0.47 -8.49
N LEU A 247 -7.09 -1.15 -7.43
CA LEU A 247 -8.34 -0.88 -6.72
C LEU A 247 -8.33 0.51 -6.09
N ASN A 248 -9.47 1.19 -6.06
CA ASN A 248 -9.62 2.42 -5.28
C ASN A 248 -9.66 2.11 -3.77
N HIS A 249 -8.51 2.19 -3.14
CA HIS A 249 -8.37 1.95 -1.70
C HIS A 249 -9.00 3.05 -0.83
N MET A 250 -9.40 4.17 -1.42
CA MET A 250 -10.17 5.22 -0.74
C MET A 250 -11.70 5.07 -0.94
N ASP A 251 -12.16 3.93 -1.41
CA ASP A 251 -13.58 3.56 -1.49
C ASP A 251 -13.84 2.26 -0.71
N ALA A 252 -14.52 2.37 0.43
CA ALA A 252 -14.80 1.23 1.31
C ALA A 252 -15.68 0.16 0.66
N LEU A 253 -16.59 0.55 -0.24
CA LEU A 253 -17.47 -0.37 -0.95
C LEU A 253 -16.69 -1.17 -2.00
N ALA A 254 -15.83 -0.48 -2.77
CA ALA A 254 -14.95 -1.12 -3.74
C ALA A 254 -14.00 -2.10 -3.05
N VAL A 255 -13.39 -1.68 -1.93
CA VAL A 255 -12.53 -2.54 -1.11
C VAL A 255 -13.30 -3.77 -0.63
N ARG A 256 -14.45 -3.59 -0.02
CA ARG A 256 -15.24 -4.71 0.51
C ARG A 256 -15.66 -5.69 -0.60
N LYS A 257 -16.15 -5.19 -1.72
CA LYS A 257 -16.57 -6.01 -2.87
C LYS A 257 -15.42 -6.84 -3.44
N TYR A 258 -14.23 -6.25 -3.53
CA TYR A 258 -13.03 -6.94 -3.98
C TYR A 258 -12.66 -8.10 -3.06
N LEU A 259 -12.60 -7.83 -1.75
CA LEU A 259 -12.27 -8.81 -0.73
C LEU A 259 -13.28 -9.96 -0.69
N ASP A 260 -14.58 -9.65 -0.74
CA ASP A 260 -15.65 -10.64 -0.77
C ASP A 260 -15.58 -11.49 -2.05
N HIS A 261 -15.39 -10.86 -3.22
CA HIS A 261 -15.27 -11.60 -4.48
C HIS A 261 -14.14 -12.64 -4.44
N MET A 262 -12.98 -12.28 -3.89
CA MET A 262 -11.85 -13.19 -3.74
C MET A 262 -12.23 -14.38 -2.84
N THR A 263 -12.74 -14.11 -1.64
CA THR A 263 -13.06 -15.20 -0.70
C THR A 263 -14.27 -16.03 -1.14
N ASP A 264 -15.33 -15.41 -1.62
CA ASP A 264 -16.54 -16.13 -2.04
C ASP A 264 -16.21 -17.10 -3.19
N THR A 265 -15.34 -16.70 -4.12
CA THR A 265 -14.87 -17.57 -5.21
C THR A 265 -14.12 -18.79 -4.66
N ILE A 266 -13.21 -18.59 -3.71
CA ILE A 266 -12.42 -19.69 -3.14
C ILE A 266 -13.29 -20.55 -2.21
N GLU A 267 -14.03 -19.92 -1.31
CA GLU A 267 -14.85 -20.61 -0.30
C GLU A 267 -16.02 -21.41 -0.90
N ALA A 268 -16.53 -21.01 -2.08
CA ALA A 268 -17.53 -21.79 -2.81
C ALA A 268 -17.05 -23.23 -3.12
N LYS A 269 -15.74 -23.41 -3.28
CA LYS A 269 -15.13 -24.71 -3.62
C LYS A 269 -14.45 -25.38 -2.43
N LEU A 270 -13.78 -24.60 -1.56
CA LEU A 270 -12.94 -25.14 -0.48
C LEU A 270 -13.58 -25.04 0.91
N GLY A 271 -14.72 -24.37 1.03
CA GLY A 271 -15.30 -24.03 2.33
C GLY A 271 -14.55 -22.90 3.04
N PRO A 272 -14.85 -22.63 4.32
CA PRO A 272 -14.31 -21.48 5.04
C PRO A 272 -12.78 -21.45 5.05
N LEU A 273 -12.18 -20.35 4.60
CA LEU A 273 -10.74 -20.18 4.53
C LEU A 273 -10.07 -20.16 5.90
N SER A 274 -10.81 -19.90 6.99
CA SER A 274 -10.32 -20.05 8.37
C SER A 274 -9.89 -21.50 8.72
N ASN A 275 -10.30 -22.50 7.95
CA ASN A 275 -9.86 -23.88 8.12
C ASN A 275 -8.49 -24.15 7.49
N HIS A 276 -8.02 -23.25 6.64
CA HIS A 276 -6.83 -23.45 5.80
C HIS A 276 -5.75 -22.41 6.05
N LEU A 277 -6.14 -21.17 6.34
CA LEU A 277 -5.24 -20.02 6.45
C LEU A 277 -5.02 -19.57 7.89
N ARG A 278 -3.78 -19.21 8.20
CA ARG A 278 -3.42 -18.45 9.40
C ARG A 278 -3.77 -16.98 9.21
N ALA A 279 -3.36 -16.39 8.10
CA ALA A 279 -3.53 -14.97 7.82
C ALA A 279 -3.78 -14.67 6.33
N PHE A 280 -4.54 -13.59 6.07
CA PHE A 280 -4.46 -12.87 4.83
C PHE A 280 -3.33 -11.85 4.89
N PHE A 281 -2.63 -11.67 3.79
CA PHE A 281 -1.53 -10.73 3.67
C PHE A 281 -1.84 -9.61 2.67
N VAL A 282 -1.50 -8.40 3.03
CA VAL A 282 -1.49 -7.23 2.15
C VAL A 282 -0.07 -6.72 2.06
N ASP A 283 0.46 -6.70 0.85
CA ASP A 283 1.79 -6.19 0.53
C ASP A 283 1.87 -4.66 0.64
N SER A 284 3.07 -4.09 0.50
CA SER A 284 3.29 -2.65 0.63
C SER A 284 2.37 -1.83 -0.27
N MET A 285 1.81 -0.76 0.31
CA MET A 285 0.80 0.08 -0.34
C MET A 285 1.49 1.16 -1.17
N GLU A 286 2.11 0.76 -2.26
CA GLU A 286 2.78 1.65 -3.21
C GLU A 286 1.76 2.34 -4.13
N LEU A 287 0.94 3.20 -3.54
CA LEU A 287 -0.18 3.88 -4.19
C LEU A 287 0.27 5.14 -4.97
N GLU A 288 1.41 5.06 -5.65
CA GLU A 288 1.88 6.14 -6.50
C GLU A 288 0.84 6.51 -7.56
N GLY A 289 0.52 7.80 -7.66
CA GLY A 289 -0.50 8.28 -8.58
C GLY A 289 -1.95 7.97 -8.20
N CYS A 290 -2.21 7.32 -7.06
CA CYS A 290 -3.55 7.12 -6.52
C CYS A 290 -3.84 8.20 -5.47
N ASN A 291 -4.05 9.42 -5.91
CA ASN A 291 -4.11 10.59 -5.03
C ASN A 291 -5.51 11.22 -4.93
N TRP A 292 -6.52 10.59 -5.53
CA TRP A 292 -7.88 11.10 -5.60
C TRP A 292 -8.93 10.01 -5.46
N THR A 293 -10.12 10.40 -5.04
CA THR A 293 -11.36 9.61 -5.09
C THR A 293 -12.53 10.55 -5.34
N SER A 294 -13.64 10.04 -5.88
CA SER A 294 -14.74 10.86 -6.42
C SER A 294 -15.32 11.86 -5.42
N ASP A 295 -15.36 11.52 -4.12
CA ASP A 295 -15.89 12.37 -3.05
C ASP A 295 -14.79 13.08 -2.22
N PHE A 296 -13.55 13.10 -2.72
CA PHE A 296 -12.42 13.65 -1.98
C PHE A 296 -12.63 15.11 -1.57
N ALA A 297 -13.12 15.95 -2.49
CA ALA A 297 -13.35 17.37 -2.21
C ALA A 297 -14.41 17.60 -1.11
N GLU A 298 -15.48 16.79 -1.10
CA GLU A 298 -16.51 16.83 -0.07
C GLU A 298 -15.97 16.41 1.30
N GLU A 299 -15.22 15.30 1.34
CA GLU A 299 -14.58 14.80 2.56
C GLU A 299 -13.52 15.78 3.07
N PHE A 300 -12.77 16.43 2.17
CA PHE A 300 -11.82 17.48 2.54
C PHE A 300 -12.54 18.66 3.20
N LEU A 301 -13.58 19.20 2.54
CA LEU A 301 -14.38 20.30 3.08
C LEU A 301 -14.95 19.96 4.46
N LYS A 302 -15.52 18.77 4.60
CA LYS A 302 -16.07 18.28 5.87
C LYS A 302 -15.04 18.20 6.99
N ARG A 303 -13.82 17.79 6.68
CA ARG A 303 -12.75 17.57 7.67
C ARG A 303 -11.95 18.84 7.97
N ARG A 304 -11.70 19.67 6.97
CA ARG A 304 -10.81 20.85 7.04
C ARG A 304 -11.55 22.17 7.15
N GLY A 305 -12.83 22.21 6.75
CA GLY A 305 -13.69 23.40 6.88
C GLY A 305 -13.52 24.43 5.76
N TYR A 306 -12.82 24.08 4.68
CA TYR A 306 -12.66 24.95 3.50
C TYR A 306 -12.58 24.13 2.21
N ASP A 307 -12.89 24.78 1.07
CA ASP A 307 -12.85 24.16 -0.25
C ASP A 307 -11.42 23.99 -0.75
N VAL A 308 -11.06 22.76 -1.17
CA VAL A 308 -9.74 22.43 -1.70
C VAL A 308 -9.59 22.76 -3.19
N LEU A 309 -10.69 22.80 -3.95
CA LEU A 309 -10.64 22.90 -5.41
C LEU A 309 -9.83 24.09 -5.93
N PRO A 310 -9.99 25.33 -5.39
CA PRO A 310 -9.19 26.47 -5.85
C PRO A 310 -7.69 26.34 -5.51
N TRP A 311 -7.34 25.51 -4.54
CA TRP A 311 -5.96 25.29 -4.08
C TRP A 311 -5.22 24.19 -4.85
N LEU A 312 -5.96 23.28 -5.50
CA LEU A 312 -5.36 22.10 -6.14
C LEU A 312 -4.20 22.42 -7.08
N PRO A 313 -4.28 23.46 -7.98
CA PRO A 313 -3.19 23.78 -8.89
C PRO A 313 -1.87 24.14 -8.20
N PHE A 314 -1.95 24.65 -6.98
CA PHE A 314 -0.77 25.08 -6.20
C PHE A 314 -0.33 24.02 -5.18
N THR A 315 -1.23 23.13 -4.81
CA THR A 315 -1.06 22.11 -3.78
C THR A 315 -0.46 20.82 -4.34
N MET A 316 -0.96 20.40 -5.51
CA MET A 316 -0.54 19.15 -6.13
C MET A 316 0.90 19.22 -6.60
N PHE A 317 1.58 18.08 -6.52
CA PHE A 317 2.85 17.87 -7.19
C PHE A 317 2.63 17.25 -8.56
N GLU A 318 3.57 17.45 -9.46
CA GLU A 318 3.58 16.78 -10.75
C GLU A 318 3.71 15.26 -10.55
N VAL A 319 2.88 14.51 -11.25
CA VAL A 319 2.93 13.05 -11.27
C VAL A 319 3.62 12.59 -12.54
N GLU A 320 4.64 11.75 -12.42
CA GLU A 320 5.34 11.19 -13.57
C GLU A 320 4.54 10.09 -14.27
N ARG A 321 5.01 9.69 -15.43
CA ARG A 321 4.37 8.71 -16.30
C ARG A 321 4.07 7.35 -15.65
N LEU A 322 4.88 6.97 -14.65
CA LEU A 322 4.69 5.72 -13.90
C LEU A 322 3.93 5.89 -12.58
N GLY A 323 3.45 7.11 -12.30
CA GLY A 323 2.76 7.43 -11.06
C GLY A 323 3.66 7.95 -9.93
N ASP A 324 4.96 8.01 -10.13
CA ASP A 324 5.88 8.67 -9.19
C ASP A 324 5.58 10.15 -9.07
N VAL A 325 5.78 10.70 -7.87
CA VAL A 325 5.52 12.10 -7.57
C VAL A 325 6.80 12.90 -7.58
N LYS A 326 6.86 13.94 -8.40
CA LYS A 326 7.96 14.93 -8.37
C LYS A 326 7.69 15.97 -7.31
N ASN A 327 8.56 16.05 -6.33
CA ASN A 327 8.46 16.98 -5.20
C ASN A 327 9.10 18.34 -5.52
N PHE A 328 8.69 19.00 -6.58
CA PHE A 328 9.11 20.36 -6.88
C PHE A 328 7.94 21.24 -7.32
N ASP A 329 8.07 22.52 -7.04
CA ASP A 329 7.07 23.51 -7.47
C ASP A 329 7.14 23.74 -8.97
N TYR A 330 6.00 23.94 -9.58
CA TYR A 330 5.82 24.25 -10.99
C TYR A 330 4.82 25.41 -11.17
N GLY A 331 4.75 25.96 -12.37
CA GLY A 331 3.83 27.05 -12.72
C GLY A 331 4.23 28.40 -12.15
N SER A 332 3.29 29.16 -11.64
CA SER A 332 3.52 30.50 -11.08
C SER A 332 4.47 30.48 -9.90
N ARG A 333 5.39 31.43 -9.88
CA ARG A 333 6.21 31.70 -8.70
C ARG A 333 5.30 32.16 -7.56
N LYS A 334 5.47 31.59 -6.39
CA LYS A 334 4.66 31.88 -5.22
C LYS A 334 5.40 32.89 -4.32
N GLY A 335 4.72 33.95 -3.89
CA GLY A 335 5.23 34.82 -2.83
C GLY A 335 5.31 34.06 -1.50
N ASP A 336 6.20 34.49 -0.59
CA ASP A 336 6.53 33.75 0.64
C ASP A 336 5.29 33.39 1.48
N LYS A 337 4.43 34.39 1.73
CA LYS A 337 3.19 34.15 2.51
C LYS A 337 2.28 33.13 1.84
N PHE A 338 2.06 33.26 0.53
CA PHE A 338 1.23 32.33 -0.21
C PHE A 338 1.81 30.92 -0.24
N LYS A 339 3.15 30.81 -0.35
CA LYS A 339 3.85 29.53 -0.26
C LYS A 339 3.63 28.84 1.09
N GLU A 340 3.64 29.59 2.18
CA GLU A 340 3.32 29.03 3.52
C GLU A 340 1.85 28.54 3.60
N GLU A 341 0.93 29.27 2.99
CA GLU A 341 -0.49 28.86 2.93
C GLU A 341 -0.65 27.58 2.11
N VAL A 342 -0.03 27.51 0.94
CA VAL A 342 -0.01 26.30 0.08
C VAL A 342 0.56 25.10 0.84
N ASN A 343 1.63 25.28 1.61
CA ASN A 343 2.22 24.18 2.40
C ASN A 343 1.27 23.67 3.48
N ARG A 344 0.48 24.54 4.10
CA ARG A 344 -0.58 24.13 5.04
C ARG A 344 -1.68 23.33 4.35
N VAL A 345 -2.12 23.78 3.17
CA VAL A 345 -3.11 23.05 2.38
C VAL A 345 -2.57 21.70 1.91
N ARG A 346 -1.29 21.61 1.53
CA ARG A 346 -0.63 20.33 1.21
C ARG A 346 -0.67 19.36 2.39
N PHE A 347 -0.36 19.85 3.59
CA PHE A 347 -0.47 19.03 4.80
C PHE A 347 -1.91 18.52 5.02
N ASP A 348 -2.90 19.40 4.90
CA ASP A 348 -4.31 19.04 5.05
C ASP A 348 -4.78 18.04 3.97
N PHE A 349 -4.26 18.18 2.75
CA PHE A 349 -4.53 17.25 1.64
C PHE A 349 -3.99 15.85 1.93
N GLU A 350 -2.70 15.75 2.31
CA GLU A 350 -2.07 14.48 2.65
C GLU A 350 -2.70 13.83 3.89
N LEU A 351 -3.06 14.65 4.89
CA LEU A 351 -3.75 14.17 6.07
C LEU A 351 -5.14 13.62 5.75
N THR A 352 -5.90 14.31 4.87
CA THR A 352 -7.22 13.83 4.42
C THR A 352 -7.09 12.50 3.69
N LYS A 353 -6.12 12.37 2.79
CA LYS A 353 -5.84 11.12 2.07
C LYS A 353 -5.51 9.99 3.03
N ALA A 354 -4.64 10.23 4.00
CA ALA A 354 -4.26 9.24 5.00
C ALA A 354 -5.44 8.80 5.88
N GLU A 355 -6.30 9.74 6.31
CA GLU A 355 -7.51 9.45 7.06
C GLU A 355 -8.49 8.59 6.24
N LEU A 356 -8.70 8.91 4.96
CA LEU A 356 -9.56 8.12 4.07
C LEU A 356 -9.03 6.70 3.88
N LEU A 357 -7.72 6.54 3.65
CA LEU A 357 -7.10 5.21 3.55
C LEU A 357 -7.24 4.42 4.85
N GLN A 358 -7.03 5.07 5.99
CA GLN A 358 -7.19 4.43 7.30
C GLN A 358 -8.64 4.00 7.55
N GLU A 359 -9.60 4.83 7.19
CA GLU A 359 -11.02 4.57 7.45
C GLU A 359 -11.63 3.59 6.44
N ARG A 360 -11.32 3.75 5.14
CA ARG A 360 -12.01 3.06 4.05
C ARG A 360 -11.32 1.78 3.62
N PHE A 361 -9.99 1.73 3.72
CA PHE A 361 -9.24 0.52 3.44
C PHE A 361 -8.91 -0.25 4.72
N HIS A 362 -8.11 0.32 5.60
CA HIS A 362 -7.53 -0.42 6.72
C HIS A 362 -8.60 -0.98 7.66
N ARG A 363 -9.56 -0.15 8.10
CA ARG A 363 -10.65 -0.62 8.99
C ARG A 363 -11.55 -1.65 8.29
N THR A 364 -11.83 -1.48 6.99
CA THR A 364 -12.60 -2.45 6.21
C THR A 364 -11.90 -3.79 6.15
N TYR A 365 -10.60 -3.79 5.86
CA TYR A 365 -9.78 -5.00 5.82
C TYR A 365 -9.74 -5.71 7.19
N LEU A 366 -9.51 -4.98 8.28
CA LEU A 366 -9.49 -5.56 9.63
C LEU A 366 -10.84 -6.19 10.02
N ALA A 367 -11.93 -5.48 9.74
CA ALA A 367 -13.28 -5.98 10.02
C ALA A 367 -13.59 -7.23 9.20
N TRP A 368 -13.23 -7.22 7.93
CA TRP A 368 -13.42 -8.35 7.02
C TRP A 368 -12.59 -9.58 7.45
N CYS A 369 -11.31 -9.43 7.79
CA CYS A 369 -10.49 -10.53 8.31
C CYS A 369 -11.15 -11.15 9.56
N LYS A 370 -11.66 -10.31 10.46
CA LYS A 370 -12.35 -10.78 11.67
C LYS A 370 -13.64 -11.57 11.34
N GLU A 371 -14.42 -11.10 10.37
CA GLU A 371 -15.64 -11.79 9.89
C GLU A 371 -15.30 -13.16 9.30
N LYS A 372 -14.25 -13.24 8.49
CA LYS A 372 -13.78 -14.48 7.87
C LYS A 372 -13.06 -15.41 8.87
N GLY A 373 -12.76 -14.96 10.08
CA GLY A 373 -12.05 -15.75 11.10
C GLY A 373 -10.58 -16.02 10.77
N VAL A 374 -9.99 -15.25 9.87
CA VAL A 374 -8.58 -15.32 9.45
C VAL A 374 -7.85 -14.10 9.99
N LYS A 375 -6.57 -14.25 10.38
CA LYS A 375 -5.77 -13.15 10.92
C LYS A 375 -5.41 -12.13 9.85
N SER A 376 -5.28 -10.86 10.27
CA SER A 376 -4.83 -9.78 9.40
C SER A 376 -3.30 -9.62 9.51
N ARG A 377 -2.62 -9.61 8.36
CA ARG A 377 -1.19 -9.34 8.21
C ARG A 377 -1.00 -8.33 7.09
N ALA A 378 -0.23 -7.26 7.31
CA ALA A 378 -0.03 -6.26 6.27
C ALA A 378 1.27 -5.48 6.48
N GLN A 379 1.85 -5.07 5.36
CA GLN A 379 2.86 -4.02 5.27
C GLN A 379 2.14 -2.67 5.13
N ALA A 380 1.72 -2.12 6.27
CA ALA A 380 0.89 -0.92 6.32
C ALA A 380 1.72 0.36 6.16
N TYR A 381 2.51 0.43 5.09
CA TYR A 381 3.31 1.58 4.69
C TYR A 381 3.33 1.73 3.16
N GLY A 382 3.84 2.83 2.68
CA GLY A 382 3.80 3.26 1.31
C GLY A 382 3.22 4.67 1.19
N ARG A 383 2.68 5.04 0.04
CA ARG A 383 2.14 6.38 -0.18
C ARG A 383 0.80 6.59 0.51
N GLY A 384 0.71 7.59 1.36
CA GLY A 384 -0.51 7.95 2.08
C GLY A 384 -0.76 7.19 3.38
N PHE A 385 0.20 6.38 3.84
CA PHE A 385 0.13 5.69 5.12
C PHE A 385 1.16 6.24 6.10
N PHE A 386 0.76 6.32 7.37
CA PHE A 386 1.67 6.54 8.49
C PHE A 386 1.99 5.18 9.12
N PRO A 387 3.22 4.65 9.00
CA PRO A 387 3.53 3.25 9.31
C PRO A 387 3.16 2.81 10.72
N LEU A 388 3.28 3.67 11.72
CA LEU A 388 2.92 3.34 13.09
C LEU A 388 1.41 3.21 13.24
N GLU A 389 0.65 4.24 12.85
CA GLU A 389 -0.81 4.30 12.99
C GLU A 389 -1.48 3.21 12.15
N SER A 390 -0.98 3.00 10.93
CA SER A 390 -1.55 2.01 10.01
C SER A 390 -1.20 0.57 10.40
N SER A 391 -0.18 0.36 11.23
CA SER A 391 0.13 -0.95 11.81
C SER A 391 -0.73 -1.29 13.04
N LEU A 392 -1.42 -0.30 13.62
CA LEU A 392 -2.33 -0.55 14.74
C LEU A 392 -3.55 -1.36 14.29
N GLY A 393 -3.97 -2.32 15.10
CA GLY A 393 -5.11 -3.18 14.81
C GLY A 393 -4.77 -4.49 14.10
N LEU A 394 -3.69 -4.54 13.32
CA LEU A 394 -3.25 -5.77 12.66
C LEU A 394 -2.95 -6.89 13.67
N ASP A 395 -3.31 -8.12 13.33
CA ASP A 395 -2.90 -9.28 14.15
C ASP A 395 -1.39 -9.52 14.04
N TYR A 396 -0.85 -9.38 12.83
CA TYR A 396 0.56 -9.52 12.49
C TYR A 396 1.01 -8.28 11.70
N PRO A 397 1.39 -7.19 12.37
CA PRO A 397 2.00 -6.06 11.69
C PRO A 397 3.34 -6.48 11.08
N GLU A 398 3.58 -6.09 9.83
CA GLU A 398 4.76 -6.51 9.07
C GLU A 398 5.59 -5.33 8.60
N GLY A 399 6.90 -5.47 8.78
CA GLY A 399 7.91 -4.61 8.22
C GLY A 399 8.60 -5.25 7.01
N GLU A 400 9.73 -4.67 6.62
CA GLU A 400 10.50 -5.13 5.48
C GLU A 400 12.00 -4.87 5.70
N SER A 401 12.84 -5.69 5.09
CA SER A 401 14.26 -5.43 4.94
C SER A 401 14.75 -5.85 3.56
N TRP A 402 15.80 -5.18 3.09
CA TRP A 402 16.36 -5.43 1.77
C TRP A 402 17.77 -5.95 1.86
N THR A 403 18.18 -6.77 0.89
CA THR A 403 19.58 -7.15 0.77
C THR A 403 20.41 -5.90 0.54
N THR A 404 21.41 -5.74 1.37
CA THR A 404 22.21 -4.53 1.43
C THR A 404 23.29 -4.49 0.34
N ASN A 405 22.91 -4.53 -0.94
CA ASN A 405 23.83 -4.21 -2.04
C ASN A 405 24.43 -2.80 -1.91
N TRP A 406 23.92 -2.01 -0.99
CA TRP A 406 24.38 -0.69 -0.60
C TRP A 406 25.52 -0.75 0.40
N LEU A 407 25.72 -1.86 1.11
CA LEU A 407 26.86 -2.03 1.98
C LEU A 407 28.10 -2.21 1.10
N ARG A 408 29.06 -1.34 1.25
CA ARG A 408 30.39 -1.50 0.64
C ARG A 408 31.26 -2.49 1.40
N HIS A 409 30.67 -3.14 2.39
CA HIS A 409 31.31 -4.14 3.21
C HIS A 409 31.78 -5.31 2.35
N LYS A 410 33.00 -5.73 2.55
CA LYS A 410 33.55 -6.94 1.94
C LYS A 410 33.50 -8.09 2.94
N LEU A 411 33.33 -9.27 2.43
CA LEU A 411 33.31 -10.49 3.23
C LEU A 411 34.56 -10.57 4.14
N GLY A 412 34.35 -10.73 5.45
CA GLY A 412 35.43 -10.81 6.44
C GLY A 412 35.96 -9.45 6.96
N GLU A 413 35.40 -8.33 6.52
CA GLU A 413 35.66 -7.00 7.10
C GLU A 413 34.63 -6.69 8.19
N GLU A 414 35.00 -5.89 9.19
CA GLU A 414 34.03 -5.38 10.17
C GLU A 414 33.14 -4.31 9.52
N MET A 415 31.86 -4.32 9.89
CA MET A 415 30.92 -3.31 9.45
C MET A 415 31.28 -1.94 10.05
N GLY A 416 31.45 -0.95 9.18
CA GLY A 416 31.76 0.42 9.57
C GLY A 416 30.50 1.25 9.82
N ASP A 417 30.69 2.46 10.39
CA ASP A 417 29.61 3.42 10.65
C ASP A 417 28.76 3.77 9.40
N GLU A 418 29.36 3.72 8.22
CA GLU A 418 28.68 3.99 6.96
C GLU A 418 27.70 2.87 6.60
N ASP A 419 28.05 1.63 6.87
CA ASP A 419 27.19 0.47 6.64
C ASP A 419 25.98 0.52 7.57
N TYR A 420 26.20 0.84 8.85
CA TYR A 420 25.10 1.07 9.79
C TYR A 420 24.21 2.25 9.40
N ARG A 421 24.77 3.34 8.88
CA ARG A 421 23.97 4.46 8.39
C ARG A 421 23.08 4.08 7.21
N ARG A 422 23.57 3.27 6.30
CA ARG A 422 22.80 2.81 5.13
C ARG A 422 21.71 1.82 5.50
N GLY A 423 21.93 0.98 6.51
CA GLY A 423 20.92 0.07 7.04
C GLY A 423 19.77 0.75 7.80
N ARG A 424 19.88 2.03 8.17
CA ARG A 424 18.87 2.74 8.98
C ARG A 424 17.49 2.85 8.33
N GLY A 425 17.41 2.97 7.01
CA GLY A 425 16.13 3.09 6.31
C GLY A 425 15.18 1.95 6.66
N TYR A 426 15.66 0.74 6.59
CA TYR A 426 14.87 -0.47 6.87
C TYR A 426 14.63 -0.67 8.37
N THR A 427 15.61 -0.36 9.21
CA THR A 427 15.42 -0.37 10.66
C THR A 427 14.31 0.56 11.11
N MET A 428 14.12 1.71 10.45
CA MET A 428 13.07 2.66 10.83
C MET A 428 11.67 2.12 10.57
N ILE A 429 11.39 1.53 9.40
CA ILE A 429 10.10 0.91 9.10
C ILE A 429 9.81 -0.17 10.14
N ASN A 430 10.75 -1.06 10.37
CA ASN A 430 10.62 -2.14 11.35
C ASN A 430 10.40 -1.62 12.77
N LYS A 431 10.99 -0.47 13.14
CA LYS A 431 10.75 0.19 14.44
C LYS A 431 9.35 0.77 14.56
N TYR A 432 8.80 1.38 13.52
CA TYR A 432 7.40 1.84 13.55
C TYR A 432 6.44 0.67 13.72
N VAL A 433 6.64 -0.40 12.96
CA VAL A 433 5.83 -1.61 12.99
C VAL A 433 5.91 -2.31 14.36
N SER A 434 7.12 -2.51 14.89
CA SER A 434 7.31 -3.13 16.21
C SER A 434 6.79 -2.26 17.35
N SER A 435 6.89 -0.92 17.22
CA SER A 435 6.31 0.01 18.19
C SER A 435 4.78 -0.11 18.26
N ALA A 436 4.12 -0.17 17.09
CA ALA A 436 2.67 -0.38 17.04
C ALA A 436 2.26 -1.72 17.69
N ALA A 437 3.01 -2.79 17.43
CA ALA A 437 2.79 -4.09 18.05
C ALA A 437 2.94 -4.03 19.57
N HIS A 438 4.00 -3.41 20.08
CA HIS A 438 4.26 -3.29 21.51
C HIS A 438 3.19 -2.45 22.23
N LEU A 439 2.74 -1.36 21.62
CA LEU A 439 1.64 -0.53 22.16
C LEU A 439 0.35 -1.34 22.34
N GLN A 440 0.15 -2.38 21.56
CA GLN A 440 -1.03 -3.24 21.61
C GLN A 440 -0.79 -4.59 22.28
N GLY A 441 0.39 -4.82 22.86
CA GLY A 441 0.75 -6.10 23.51
C GLY A 441 0.84 -7.28 22.54
N LYS A 442 1.06 -7.02 21.25
CA LYS A 442 1.27 -8.08 20.24
C LYS A 442 2.65 -8.68 20.39
N ARG A 443 2.76 -10.01 20.23
CA ARG A 443 4.03 -10.72 20.36
C ARG A 443 4.68 -11.06 19.02
N VAL A 444 3.86 -11.17 17.98
CA VAL A 444 4.35 -11.50 16.63
C VAL A 444 4.44 -10.20 15.82
N VAL A 445 5.64 -9.89 15.43
CA VAL A 445 5.98 -8.78 14.52
C VAL A 445 6.68 -9.40 13.34
N SER A 446 6.03 -9.39 12.20
CA SER A 446 6.51 -10.03 10.99
C SER A 446 7.43 -9.09 10.20
N CYS A 447 8.27 -9.65 9.36
CA CYS A 447 9.10 -8.91 8.41
C CYS A 447 9.27 -9.74 7.14
N GLU A 448 9.00 -9.12 6.00
CA GLU A 448 9.55 -9.59 4.74
C GLU A 448 11.04 -9.36 4.77
N GLU A 449 11.79 -10.43 4.92
CA GLU A 449 13.23 -10.33 5.13
C GLU A 449 14.02 -10.51 3.84
N MET A 450 14.96 -9.60 3.65
CA MET A 450 16.01 -9.68 2.66
C MET A 450 15.48 -9.62 1.22
N THR A 451 14.50 -8.77 0.97
CA THR A 451 14.03 -8.45 -0.38
C THR A 451 15.22 -8.18 -1.30
N ASN A 452 15.30 -8.94 -2.38
CA ASN A 452 16.39 -8.86 -3.35
C ASN A 452 15.85 -8.69 -4.76
N THR A 453 16.00 -7.50 -5.30
CA THR A 453 15.65 -7.16 -6.70
C THR A 453 16.85 -7.22 -7.64
N TYR A 454 18.00 -7.64 -7.14
CA TYR A 454 19.25 -7.69 -7.90
C TYR A 454 19.47 -9.07 -8.54
N LYS A 455 20.72 -9.45 -8.74
CA LYS A 455 21.05 -10.76 -9.32
C LYS A 455 20.77 -11.88 -8.31
N VAL A 456 20.06 -12.89 -8.74
CA VAL A 456 19.87 -14.13 -7.99
C VAL A 456 21.23 -14.72 -7.58
N PHE A 457 21.31 -15.28 -6.38
CA PHE A 457 22.53 -15.90 -5.78
C PHE A 457 23.73 -14.96 -5.59
N THR A 458 23.53 -13.65 -5.50
CA THR A 458 24.63 -12.70 -5.26
C THR A 458 24.78 -12.29 -3.80
N THR A 459 23.88 -12.71 -2.92
CA THR A 459 23.91 -12.37 -1.49
C THR A 459 24.54 -13.52 -0.69
N SER A 460 25.56 -13.21 0.12
CA SER A 460 26.20 -14.20 0.98
C SER A 460 25.39 -14.46 2.26
N LEU A 461 25.59 -15.61 2.90
CA LEU A 461 24.97 -15.93 4.19
C LEU A 461 25.36 -14.94 5.31
N GLU A 462 26.53 -14.34 5.23
CA GLU A 462 26.98 -13.30 6.15
C GLU A 462 26.10 -12.04 6.05
N PHE A 463 25.79 -11.58 4.83
CA PHE A 463 24.87 -10.46 4.65
C PHE A 463 23.46 -10.78 5.11
N LEU A 464 22.97 -11.99 4.83
CA LEU A 464 21.66 -12.45 5.33
C LEU A 464 21.62 -12.42 6.86
N LYS A 465 22.69 -12.89 7.50
CA LYS A 465 22.76 -12.88 8.97
C LYS A 465 22.74 -11.44 9.51
N VAL A 466 23.53 -10.53 8.94
CA VAL A 466 23.54 -9.13 9.37
C VAL A 466 22.15 -8.50 9.21
N GLY A 467 21.48 -8.72 8.08
CA GLY A 467 20.14 -8.21 7.86
C GLY A 467 19.11 -8.75 8.87
N SER A 468 19.15 -10.04 9.15
CA SER A 468 18.27 -10.65 10.14
C SER A 468 18.57 -10.19 11.58
N ASP A 469 19.84 -10.01 11.94
CA ASP A 469 20.22 -9.44 13.23
C ASP A 469 19.65 -8.00 13.37
N MET A 470 19.75 -7.19 12.33
CA MET A 470 19.20 -5.82 12.31
C MET A 470 17.66 -5.82 12.43
N ALA A 471 16.98 -6.75 11.76
CA ALA A 471 15.54 -6.93 11.89
C ALA A 471 15.16 -7.30 13.33
N ALA A 472 15.85 -8.28 13.93
CA ALA A 472 15.64 -8.70 15.32
C ALA A 472 15.88 -7.53 16.31
N PHE A 473 16.95 -6.74 16.16
CA PHE A 473 17.20 -5.53 16.97
C PHE A 473 16.13 -4.46 16.79
N SER A 474 15.45 -4.46 15.65
CA SER A 474 14.32 -3.57 15.39
C SER A 474 13.01 -4.05 16.02
N GLY A 475 12.99 -5.22 16.64
CA GLY A 475 11.83 -5.80 17.31
C GLY A 475 11.04 -6.79 16.46
N ILE A 476 11.59 -7.24 15.34
CA ILE A 476 11.00 -8.33 14.53
C ILE A 476 11.15 -9.64 15.27
N THR A 477 10.09 -10.44 15.28
CA THR A 477 10.03 -11.75 15.95
C THR A 477 9.62 -12.89 15.03
N HIS A 478 9.27 -12.59 13.79
CA HIS A 478 8.85 -13.59 12.80
C HIS A 478 9.32 -13.19 11.40
N SER A 479 10.16 -14.03 10.81
CA SER A 479 10.73 -13.82 9.49
C SER A 479 9.86 -14.47 8.42
N VAL A 480 9.61 -13.76 7.33
CA VAL A 480 9.08 -14.26 6.06
C VAL A 480 10.13 -13.96 5.00
N TRP A 481 10.89 -14.98 4.62
CA TRP A 481 11.96 -14.80 3.65
C TRP A 481 11.43 -14.45 2.27
N HIS A 482 12.04 -13.47 1.65
CA HIS A 482 11.77 -13.06 0.27
C HIS A 482 12.70 -13.84 -0.67
N GLY A 483 12.36 -14.78 -1.44
CA GLY A 483 11.18 -15.46 -1.79
C GLY A 483 11.64 -16.78 -2.37
N PHE A 484 10.72 -17.64 -2.76
CA PHE A 484 10.98 -18.97 -3.28
C PHE A 484 10.02 -19.25 -4.44
N ASN A 485 10.50 -19.87 -5.53
CA ASN A 485 9.71 -20.34 -6.67
C ASN A 485 10.42 -21.52 -7.36
#